data_6fb9afe4065b72721fb841ae4570b4fd
#
_entry.id   6fb9afe4065b72721fb841ae4570b4fd
#
_cell.length_a   1.000
_cell.length_b   1.000
_cell.length_c   1.000
_cell.angle_alpha   90.00
_cell.angle_beta   90.00
_cell.angle_gamma   90.00
#
_symmetry.space_group_name_H-M   'P 1'
#
loop_
_entity.id
_entity.type
_entity.pdbx_description
1 polymer ?
#
loop_
_entity_poly.entity_id
_entity_poly.type
_entity_poly.pdbx_seq_one_letter_code
_entity_poly.pdbx_strand_id
1 'polypeptide(L)'
;MTKSLHIRNSSAAWFLTIFLLLNASSYAQTQSRRTLVISVADRKLAVVENGTVTKIYPIAVGKNSTPSPTGSFLIVDRITDPTYYHANVVVPPGPHNPLGTRWMGLSEKGYGIHGTNAPKSIGKAASHGCIRMARPDLEELFAHTRVGDAVLILRERDDLTAQIFGPSDASLPTVVNPTSGQ
;
A
#
# COMPACT_ATOMS: atom_id res chain seq x y z
N MET A 1 -73.11 45.39 -4.20
CA MET A 1 -72.19 44.71 -3.24
C MET A 1 -71.28 43.82 -4.02
N THR A 2 -70.07 44.30 -4.38
CA THR A 2 -69.11 43.64 -5.13
C THR A 2 -67.92 43.24 -4.23
N LYS A 3 -67.73 41.94 -4.00
CA LYS A 3 -66.58 41.40 -3.23
C LYS A 3 -65.37 41.23 -4.17
N SER A 4 -64.32 41.99 -3.93
CA SER A 4 -63.05 41.86 -4.57
C SER A 4 -62.26 40.69 -3.99
N LEU A 5 -61.83 39.73 -4.82
CA LEU A 5 -61.01 38.59 -4.46
C LEU A 5 -59.55 38.95 -4.69
N HIS A 6 -58.76 39.07 -3.62
CA HIS A 6 -57.32 39.26 -3.71
C HIS A 6 -56.63 37.90 -3.86
N ILE A 7 -56.06 37.65 -5.04
CA ILE A 7 -55.17 36.52 -5.29
C ILE A 7 -53.77 36.94 -4.85
N ARG A 8 -53.25 36.32 -3.79
CA ARG A 8 -51.88 36.52 -3.34
C ARG A 8 -50.98 35.60 -4.14
N ASN A 9 -50.12 36.15 -4.98
CA ASN A 9 -49.04 35.46 -5.67
C ASN A 9 -48.02 34.90 -4.69
N SER A 10 -47.94 33.55 -4.60
CA SER A 10 -46.92 32.82 -3.83
C SER A 10 -45.97 32.05 -4.75
N SER A 11 -45.48 32.73 -5.80
CA SER A 11 -44.56 32.09 -6.79
C SER A 11 -43.08 32.26 -6.49
N ALA A 12 -42.71 33.00 -5.42
CA ALA A 12 -41.30 33.32 -5.13
C ALA A 12 -40.59 32.29 -4.24
N ALA A 13 -41.32 31.39 -3.57
CA ALA A 13 -40.74 30.48 -2.59
C ALA A 13 -40.18 29.18 -3.20
N TRP A 14 -40.54 28.84 -4.42
CA TRP A 14 -40.15 27.56 -5.02
C TRP A 14 -38.77 27.60 -5.73
N PHE A 15 -38.28 28.77 -6.10
CA PHE A 15 -36.98 28.91 -6.79
C PHE A 15 -35.79 28.86 -5.84
N LEU A 16 -35.95 29.19 -4.56
CA LEU A 16 -34.85 29.17 -3.58
C LEU A 16 -34.50 27.74 -3.12
N THR A 17 -35.46 26.83 -3.09
CA THR A 17 -35.22 25.45 -2.64
C THR A 17 -34.53 24.59 -3.69
N ILE A 18 -34.71 24.85 -4.98
CA ILE A 18 -34.06 24.13 -6.07
C ILE A 18 -32.57 24.51 -6.19
N PHE A 19 -32.22 25.78 -5.90
CA PHE A 19 -30.83 26.25 -5.98
C PHE A 19 -29.94 25.70 -4.88
N LEU A 20 -30.49 25.33 -3.71
CA LEU A 20 -29.74 24.76 -2.59
C LEU A 20 -29.42 23.26 -2.80
N LEU A 21 -30.19 22.55 -3.60
CA LEU A 21 -29.98 21.13 -3.88
C LEU A 21 -28.93 20.85 -4.96
N LEU A 22 -28.62 21.82 -5.80
CA LEU A 22 -27.63 21.70 -6.88
C LEU A 22 -26.18 21.87 -6.42
N ASN A 23 -25.94 22.41 -5.22
CA ASN A 23 -24.59 22.60 -4.69
C ASN A 23 -24.07 21.48 -3.81
N ALA A 24 -24.88 20.44 -3.52
CA ALA A 24 -24.49 19.33 -2.67
C ALA A 24 -23.69 18.24 -3.39
N SER A 25 -23.49 18.34 -4.72
CA SER A 25 -22.90 17.25 -5.52
C SER A 25 -21.41 17.40 -5.80
N SER A 26 -20.70 18.38 -5.25
CA SER A 26 -19.30 18.65 -5.64
C SER A 26 -18.24 18.32 -4.59
N TYR A 27 -18.63 17.68 -3.48
CA TYR A 27 -17.62 17.15 -2.54
C TYR A 27 -17.47 15.64 -2.68
N ALA A 28 -17.33 15.15 -3.92
CA ALA A 28 -16.67 13.89 -4.13
C ALA A 28 -15.21 14.11 -3.69
N GLN A 29 -14.91 13.80 -2.42
CA GLN A 29 -13.55 13.73 -1.94
C GLN A 29 -12.80 12.81 -2.90
N THR A 30 -11.89 13.40 -3.68
CA THR A 30 -10.89 12.65 -4.42
C THR A 30 -10.01 11.98 -3.37
N GLN A 31 -10.44 10.83 -2.85
CA GLN A 31 -9.56 10.00 -2.03
C GLN A 31 -8.36 9.68 -2.90
N SER A 32 -7.22 10.21 -2.51
CA SER A 32 -5.93 9.86 -3.12
C SER A 32 -5.88 8.35 -3.22
N ARG A 33 -5.90 7.82 -4.45
CA ARG A 33 -5.77 6.38 -4.69
C ARG A 33 -4.33 6.01 -4.40
N ARG A 34 -4.11 5.42 -3.23
CA ARG A 34 -2.83 4.82 -2.88
C ARG A 34 -2.84 3.36 -3.25
N THR A 35 -1.77 2.93 -3.90
CA THR A 35 -1.50 1.53 -4.20
C THR A 35 -0.08 1.20 -3.76
N LEU A 36 0.08 0.14 -3.00
CA LEU A 36 1.38 -0.44 -2.71
C LEU A 36 1.70 -1.45 -3.81
N VAL A 37 2.75 -1.21 -4.58
CA VAL A 37 3.20 -2.15 -5.62
C VAL A 37 4.44 -2.87 -5.11
N ILE A 38 4.37 -4.20 -5.05
CA ILE A 38 5.43 -5.06 -4.54
C ILE A 38 5.97 -5.89 -5.69
N SER A 39 7.25 -5.75 -5.98
CA SER A 39 8.00 -6.63 -6.87
C SER A 39 8.74 -7.69 -6.04
N VAL A 40 8.35 -8.95 -6.21
CA VAL A 40 9.03 -10.09 -5.57
C VAL A 40 10.43 -10.26 -6.16
N ALA A 41 10.57 -10.09 -7.47
CA ALA A 41 11.84 -10.20 -8.17
C ALA A 41 12.87 -9.15 -7.70
N ASP A 42 12.43 -7.88 -7.57
CA ASP A 42 13.29 -6.77 -7.15
C ASP A 42 13.45 -6.68 -5.63
N ARG A 43 12.57 -7.36 -4.86
CA ARG A 43 12.48 -7.25 -3.40
C ARG A 43 12.32 -5.81 -2.95
N LYS A 44 11.43 -5.09 -3.64
CA LYS A 44 11.10 -3.69 -3.41
C LYS A 44 9.59 -3.49 -3.29
N LEU A 45 9.20 -2.53 -2.47
CA LEU A 45 7.83 -2.04 -2.33
C LEU A 45 7.82 -0.57 -2.74
N ALA A 46 6.96 -0.20 -3.68
CA ALA A 46 6.71 1.17 -4.07
C ALA A 46 5.36 1.65 -3.55
N VAL A 47 5.31 2.89 -3.07
CA VAL A 47 4.07 3.62 -2.81
C VAL A 47 3.73 4.42 -4.04
N VAL A 48 2.56 4.16 -4.63
CA VAL A 48 2.06 4.88 -5.80
C VAL A 48 0.84 5.68 -5.38
N GLU A 49 0.89 6.99 -5.54
CA GLU A 49 -0.20 7.91 -5.24
C GLU A 49 -0.61 8.66 -6.50
N ASN A 50 -1.88 8.52 -6.90
CA ASN A 50 -2.41 9.14 -8.12
C ASN A 50 -1.56 8.84 -9.37
N GLY A 51 -1.05 7.60 -9.49
CA GLY A 51 -0.21 7.19 -10.61
C GLY A 51 1.26 7.58 -10.52
N THR A 52 1.67 8.27 -9.46
CA THR A 52 3.07 8.69 -9.25
C THR A 52 3.73 7.88 -8.14
N VAL A 53 4.93 7.38 -8.37
CA VAL A 53 5.76 6.72 -7.35
C VAL A 53 6.29 7.78 -6.39
N THR A 54 5.88 7.71 -5.12
CA THR A 54 6.27 8.69 -4.09
C THR A 54 7.39 8.15 -3.20
N LYS A 55 7.49 6.84 -3.03
CA LYS A 55 8.51 6.21 -2.20
C LYS A 55 8.79 4.78 -2.64
N ILE A 56 10.02 4.30 -2.44
CA ILE A 56 10.42 2.91 -2.65
C ILE A 56 11.18 2.42 -1.43
N TYR A 57 10.84 1.21 -0.95
CA TYR A 57 11.47 0.57 0.20
C TYR A 57 12.06 -0.79 -0.17
N PRO A 58 13.22 -1.16 0.38
CA PRO A 58 13.71 -2.53 0.32
C PRO A 58 12.88 -3.42 1.25
N ILE A 59 12.58 -4.64 0.80
CA ILE A 59 11.76 -5.60 1.55
C ILE A 59 12.40 -6.99 1.53
N ALA A 60 11.93 -7.87 2.45
CA ALA A 60 12.14 -9.30 2.27
C ALA A 60 10.81 -9.96 1.86
N VAL A 61 10.92 -10.97 1.00
CA VAL A 61 9.79 -11.72 0.45
C VAL A 61 9.87 -13.21 0.83
N GLY A 62 8.85 -13.98 0.49
CA GLY A 62 8.80 -15.42 0.70
C GLY A 62 9.94 -16.15 0.00
N LYS A 63 10.43 -17.24 0.63
CA LYS A 63 11.36 -18.20 0.01
C LYS A 63 10.67 -18.96 -1.12
N ASN A 64 11.44 -19.60 -2.00
CA ASN A 64 10.87 -20.43 -3.07
C ASN A 64 9.96 -21.55 -2.54
N SER A 65 10.27 -22.13 -1.36
CA SER A 65 9.44 -23.15 -0.71
C SER A 65 8.17 -22.61 -0.06
N THR A 66 8.12 -21.34 0.25
CA THR A 66 6.98 -20.63 0.87
C THR A 66 6.86 -19.25 0.24
N PRO A 67 6.44 -19.16 -1.04
CA PRO A 67 6.45 -17.92 -1.79
C PRO A 67 5.44 -16.91 -1.26
N SER A 68 5.71 -15.64 -1.47
CA SER A 68 4.71 -14.59 -1.28
C SER A 68 3.54 -14.80 -2.24
N PRO A 69 2.31 -14.56 -1.82
CA PRO A 69 1.15 -14.57 -2.71
C PRO A 69 1.32 -13.50 -3.78
N THR A 70 0.71 -13.72 -4.95
CA THR A 70 0.74 -12.76 -6.06
C THR A 70 -0.67 -12.42 -6.49
N GLY A 71 -0.88 -11.20 -6.99
CA GLY A 71 -2.19 -10.67 -7.36
C GLY A 71 -2.52 -9.37 -6.65
N SER A 72 -3.82 -9.05 -6.61
CA SER A 72 -4.33 -7.82 -6.02
C SER A 72 -4.99 -8.12 -4.68
N PHE A 73 -4.60 -7.36 -3.67
CA PHE A 73 -5.08 -7.48 -2.29
C PHE A 73 -5.48 -6.11 -1.76
N LEU A 74 -6.12 -6.10 -0.60
CA LEU A 74 -6.39 -4.90 0.20
C LEU A 74 -5.73 -5.05 1.57
N ILE A 75 -5.35 -3.94 2.18
CA ILE A 75 -5.06 -3.91 3.62
C ILE A 75 -6.40 -4.04 4.35
N VAL A 76 -6.56 -5.09 5.17
CA VAL A 76 -7.80 -5.37 5.91
C VAL A 76 -7.71 -5.07 7.39
N ASP A 77 -6.51 -5.08 7.95
CA ASP A 77 -6.25 -4.69 9.33
C ASP A 77 -4.90 -4.00 9.50
N ARG A 78 -4.74 -3.28 10.62
CA ARG A 78 -3.51 -2.58 10.98
C ARG A 78 -3.34 -2.62 12.49
N ILE A 79 -2.22 -3.19 12.96
CA ILE A 79 -1.96 -3.42 14.37
C ILE A 79 -0.62 -2.80 14.75
N THR A 80 -0.63 -1.97 15.80
CA THR A 80 0.57 -1.49 16.48
C THR A 80 0.96 -2.47 17.55
N ASP A 81 2.26 -2.76 17.67
CA ASP A 81 2.82 -3.70 18.62
C ASP A 81 2.08 -5.04 18.67
N PRO A 82 2.06 -5.77 17.53
CA PRO A 82 1.31 -7.00 17.40
C PRO A 82 1.90 -8.10 18.30
N THR A 83 1.04 -8.99 18.80
CA THR A 83 1.48 -10.28 19.34
C THR A 83 1.59 -11.28 18.18
N TYR A 84 2.68 -12.02 18.13
CA TYR A 84 2.85 -13.10 17.16
C TYR A 84 2.26 -14.40 17.69
N TYR A 85 1.44 -15.06 16.86
CA TYR A 85 0.84 -16.35 17.13
C TYR A 85 1.20 -17.33 16.00
N HIS A 86 1.83 -18.45 16.34
CA HIS A 86 2.08 -19.53 15.37
C HIS A 86 2.14 -20.87 16.08
N ALA A 87 1.28 -21.81 15.68
CA ALA A 87 1.10 -23.09 16.33
C ALA A 87 0.96 -22.91 17.87
N ASN A 88 1.87 -23.44 18.65
CA ASN A 88 1.87 -23.33 20.12
C ASN A 88 2.80 -22.22 20.64
N VAL A 89 3.27 -21.33 19.75
CA VAL A 89 4.19 -20.24 20.10
C VAL A 89 3.44 -18.92 20.14
N VAL A 90 3.56 -18.22 21.27
CA VAL A 90 3.04 -16.85 21.45
C VAL A 90 4.22 -15.97 21.82
N VAL A 91 4.47 -14.93 21.01
CA VAL A 91 5.53 -13.94 21.32
C VAL A 91 4.87 -12.58 21.50
N PRO A 92 4.92 -12.01 22.71
CA PRO A 92 4.36 -10.68 22.96
C PRO A 92 5.13 -9.60 22.19
N PRO A 93 4.60 -8.36 22.13
CA PRO A 93 5.33 -7.22 21.60
C PRO A 93 6.72 -7.07 22.23
N GLY A 94 7.70 -6.68 21.42
CA GLY A 94 9.07 -6.47 21.90
C GLY A 94 10.15 -6.82 20.87
N PRO A 95 11.43 -6.70 21.24
CA PRO A 95 12.55 -6.85 20.30
C PRO A 95 12.71 -8.26 19.72
N HIS A 96 12.16 -9.27 20.38
CA HIS A 96 12.19 -10.67 19.93
C HIS A 96 10.98 -11.05 19.05
N ASN A 97 9.99 -10.16 18.91
CA ASN A 97 8.81 -10.44 18.12
C ASN A 97 9.16 -10.46 16.62
N PRO A 98 8.90 -11.56 15.89
CA PRO A 98 9.21 -11.66 14.47
C PRO A 98 8.38 -10.73 13.57
N LEU A 99 7.24 -10.19 14.06
CA LEU A 99 6.42 -9.22 13.34
C LEU A 99 6.93 -7.78 13.51
N GLY A 100 7.86 -7.54 14.45
CA GLY A 100 8.33 -6.19 14.76
C GLY A 100 7.24 -5.34 15.42
N THR A 101 7.23 -4.03 15.11
CA THR A 101 6.37 -3.04 15.79
C THR A 101 5.04 -2.76 15.09
N ARG A 102 4.86 -3.23 13.86
CA ARG A 102 3.65 -2.98 13.06
C ARG A 102 3.29 -4.20 12.24
N TRP A 103 1.99 -4.37 12.04
CA TRP A 103 1.40 -5.36 11.15
C TRP A 103 0.33 -4.69 10.28
N MET A 104 0.32 -5.01 8.99
CA MET A 104 -0.72 -4.68 8.03
C MET A 104 -1.16 -5.98 7.36
N GLY A 105 -2.33 -6.49 7.73
CA GLY A 105 -2.90 -7.72 7.20
C GLY A 105 -3.45 -7.51 5.79
N LEU A 106 -3.23 -8.48 4.91
CA LEU A 106 -3.78 -8.49 3.56
C LEU A 106 -5.13 -9.24 3.54
N SER A 107 -5.94 -8.96 2.52
CA SER A 107 -7.19 -9.70 2.27
C SER A 107 -6.96 -11.20 2.03
N GLU A 108 -5.74 -11.61 1.74
CA GLU A 108 -5.32 -13.01 1.75
C GLU A 108 -4.97 -13.44 3.18
N LYS A 109 -5.75 -14.39 3.72
CA LYS A 109 -5.63 -14.81 5.13
C LYS A 109 -4.25 -15.37 5.45
N GLY A 110 -3.66 -14.86 6.53
CA GLY A 110 -2.35 -15.30 7.02
C GLY A 110 -1.16 -14.57 6.39
N TYR A 111 -1.41 -13.64 5.47
CA TYR A 111 -0.36 -12.81 4.85
C TYR A 111 -0.47 -11.36 5.26
N GLY A 112 0.67 -10.69 5.31
CA GLY A 112 0.75 -9.30 5.70
C GLY A 112 2.09 -8.66 5.38
N ILE A 113 2.14 -7.34 5.60
CA ILE A 113 3.35 -6.53 5.59
C ILE A 113 3.66 -6.19 7.04
N HIS A 114 4.86 -6.51 7.50
CA HIS A 114 5.22 -6.37 8.91
C HIS A 114 6.72 -6.12 9.11
N GLY A 115 7.12 -5.85 10.34
CA GLY A 115 8.52 -5.69 10.72
C GLY A 115 9.31 -7.00 10.76
N THR A 116 10.46 -6.95 11.40
CA THR A 116 11.29 -8.13 11.56
C THR A 116 12.22 -7.98 12.76
N ASN A 117 12.49 -9.08 13.45
CA ASN A 117 13.59 -9.22 14.41
C ASN A 117 14.89 -9.69 13.74
N ALA A 118 14.86 -9.89 12.41
CA ALA A 118 16.01 -10.31 11.59
C ALA A 118 16.30 -9.29 10.48
N PRO A 119 16.84 -8.10 10.79
CA PRO A 119 17.00 -7.00 9.82
C PRO A 119 17.90 -7.36 8.64
N LYS A 120 18.85 -8.29 8.80
CA LYS A 120 19.70 -8.81 7.72
C LYS A 120 18.94 -9.62 6.67
N SER A 121 17.64 -9.91 6.88
CA SER A 121 16.77 -10.56 5.90
C SER A 121 16.25 -9.61 4.82
N ILE A 122 16.27 -8.30 5.06
CA ILE A 122 15.81 -7.30 4.08
C ILE A 122 16.66 -7.41 2.80
N GLY A 123 16.02 -7.32 1.64
CA GLY A 123 16.60 -7.53 0.33
C GLY A 123 16.72 -9.02 -0.09
N LYS A 124 16.18 -9.96 0.71
CA LYS A 124 16.30 -11.41 0.46
C LYS A 124 14.95 -12.11 0.38
N ALA A 125 14.91 -13.28 -0.27
CA ALA A 125 13.81 -14.23 -0.19
C ALA A 125 13.99 -15.08 1.08
N ALA A 126 13.43 -14.62 2.21
CA ALA A 126 13.74 -15.15 3.53
C ALA A 126 12.52 -15.38 4.45
N SER A 127 11.32 -14.96 4.05
CA SER A 127 10.11 -15.14 4.84
C SER A 127 9.37 -16.45 4.53
N HIS A 128 8.27 -16.71 5.24
CA HIS A 128 7.32 -17.78 4.93
C HIS A 128 6.12 -17.27 4.11
N GLY A 129 6.34 -16.20 3.32
CA GLY A 129 5.35 -15.63 2.40
C GLY A 129 4.99 -14.18 2.72
N CYS A 130 4.98 -13.77 3.98
CA CYS A 130 4.76 -12.37 4.36
C CYS A 130 5.88 -11.45 3.85
N ILE A 131 5.55 -10.18 3.73
CA ILE A 131 6.49 -9.12 3.33
C ILE A 131 7.11 -8.51 4.59
N ARG A 132 8.45 -8.53 4.69
CA ARG A 132 9.17 -7.95 5.84
C ARG A 132 9.79 -6.61 5.46
N MET A 133 9.71 -5.66 6.37
CA MET A 133 10.33 -4.34 6.23
C MET A 133 11.26 -4.04 7.41
N ALA A 134 12.26 -3.19 7.17
CA ALA A 134 13.03 -2.60 8.25
C ALA A 134 12.13 -1.71 9.11
N ARG A 135 12.44 -1.60 10.40
CA ARG A 135 11.57 -0.89 11.36
C ARG A 135 11.28 0.56 10.97
N PRO A 136 12.26 1.41 10.61
CA PRO A 136 11.97 2.80 10.27
C PRO A 136 11.09 2.92 9.02
N ASP A 137 11.37 2.11 7.98
CA ASP A 137 10.61 2.10 6.74
C ASP A 137 9.16 1.64 6.95
N LEU A 138 8.99 0.63 7.80
CA LEU A 138 7.67 0.12 8.16
C LEU A 138 6.85 1.13 8.94
N GLU A 139 7.44 1.80 9.92
CA GLU A 139 6.75 2.80 10.73
C GLU A 139 6.36 4.01 9.90
N GLU A 140 7.22 4.44 8.96
CA GLU A 140 6.91 5.48 7.97
C GLU A 140 5.75 5.03 7.06
N LEU A 141 5.83 3.85 6.44
CA LEU A 141 4.76 3.32 5.59
C LEU A 141 3.45 3.19 6.35
N PHE A 142 3.50 2.64 7.56
CA PHE A 142 2.33 2.46 8.41
C PHE A 142 1.64 3.77 8.74
N ALA A 143 2.37 4.86 9.01
CA ALA A 143 1.78 6.16 9.31
C ALA A 143 0.92 6.71 8.16
N HIS A 144 1.24 6.34 6.93
CA HIS A 144 0.59 6.86 5.72
C HIS A 144 -0.44 5.89 5.09
N THR A 145 -0.42 4.60 5.42
CA THR A 145 -1.37 3.61 4.89
C THR A 145 -2.66 3.55 5.70
N ARG A 146 -3.72 3.00 5.09
CA ARG A 146 -5.06 2.84 5.70
C ARG A 146 -5.63 1.46 5.35
N VAL A 147 -6.58 1.00 6.14
CA VAL A 147 -7.46 -0.12 5.75
C VAL A 147 -8.20 0.27 4.47
N GLY A 148 -8.21 -0.62 3.50
CA GLY A 148 -8.77 -0.40 2.17
C GLY A 148 -7.73 0.04 1.12
N ASP A 149 -6.50 0.40 1.48
CA ASP A 149 -5.43 0.66 0.52
C ASP A 149 -5.15 -0.61 -0.31
N ALA A 150 -4.97 -0.42 -1.63
CA ALA A 150 -4.69 -1.51 -2.55
C ALA A 150 -3.22 -1.97 -2.45
N VAL A 151 -3.02 -3.28 -2.57
CA VAL A 151 -1.68 -3.91 -2.61
C VAL A 151 -1.62 -4.81 -3.84
N LEU A 152 -0.71 -4.53 -4.75
CA LEU A 152 -0.42 -5.34 -5.94
C LEU A 152 0.91 -6.04 -5.74
N ILE A 153 0.92 -7.38 -5.77
CA ILE A 153 2.14 -8.19 -5.61
C ILE A 153 2.43 -8.90 -6.92
N LEU A 154 3.55 -8.59 -7.53
CA LEU A 154 4.00 -9.09 -8.82
C LEU A 154 5.21 -10.00 -8.62
N ARG A 155 5.18 -11.21 -9.21
CA ARG A 155 6.26 -12.20 -9.09
C ARG A 155 7.41 -11.89 -10.01
N GLU A 156 7.09 -11.74 -11.30
CA GLU A 156 8.05 -11.52 -12.36
C GLU A 156 8.16 -10.02 -12.67
N ARG A 157 9.24 -9.66 -13.30
CA ARG A 157 9.37 -8.32 -13.87
C ARG A 157 8.55 -8.23 -15.16
N ASP A 158 7.80 -7.16 -15.26
CA ASP A 158 7.02 -6.74 -16.41
C ASP A 158 7.26 -5.24 -16.70
N ASP A 159 6.56 -4.70 -17.67
CA ASP A 159 6.68 -3.28 -18.04
C ASP A 159 6.32 -2.35 -16.87
N LEU A 160 5.34 -2.72 -16.05
CA LEU A 160 4.93 -1.94 -14.88
C LEU A 160 6.05 -1.90 -13.83
N THR A 161 6.64 -3.05 -13.50
CA THR A 161 7.74 -3.12 -12.54
C THR A 161 9.00 -2.41 -13.05
N ALA A 162 9.27 -2.50 -14.36
CA ALA A 162 10.37 -1.77 -14.98
C ALA A 162 10.16 -0.25 -14.93
N GLN A 163 8.93 0.21 -15.14
CA GLN A 163 8.59 1.63 -15.04
C GLN A 163 8.71 2.14 -13.58
N ILE A 164 8.30 1.34 -12.60
CA ILE A 164 8.30 1.73 -11.18
C ILE A 164 9.70 1.63 -10.56
N PHE A 165 10.41 0.53 -10.79
CA PHE A 165 11.66 0.19 -10.09
C PHE A 165 12.93 0.44 -10.94
N GLY A 166 12.77 0.85 -12.20
CA GLY A 166 13.87 1.04 -13.14
C GLY A 166 14.36 -0.26 -13.77
N PRO A 167 15.41 -0.21 -14.60
CA PRO A 167 16.03 -1.40 -15.17
C PRO A 167 16.56 -2.34 -14.08
N SER A 168 16.58 -3.65 -14.34
CA SER A 168 17.18 -4.61 -13.40
C SER A 168 18.71 -4.44 -13.37
N ASP A 169 19.30 -4.63 -12.18
CA ASP A 169 20.76 -4.60 -12.04
C ASP A 169 21.46 -5.60 -13.00
N ALA A 170 20.74 -6.67 -13.41
CA ALA A 170 21.23 -7.64 -14.41
C ALA A 170 21.27 -7.09 -15.85
N SER A 171 20.64 -5.95 -16.14
CA SER A 171 20.60 -5.32 -17.47
C SER A 171 21.57 -4.15 -17.61
N LEU A 172 22.33 -3.82 -16.56
CA LEU A 172 23.42 -2.85 -16.68
C LEU A 172 24.57 -3.50 -17.46
N PRO A 173 25.05 -2.89 -18.56
CA PRO A 173 26.22 -3.42 -19.27
C PRO A 173 27.39 -3.44 -18.30
N THR A 174 28.03 -4.61 -18.17
CA THR A 174 29.29 -4.73 -17.44
C THR A 174 30.29 -3.80 -18.15
N VAL A 175 30.63 -2.70 -17.48
CA VAL A 175 31.73 -1.86 -17.95
C VAL A 175 33.00 -2.70 -17.82
N VAL A 176 33.38 -3.35 -18.91
CA VAL A 176 34.71 -3.99 -19.02
C VAL A 176 35.72 -2.85 -19.09
N ASN A 177 36.37 -2.55 -17.99
CA ASN A 177 37.53 -1.68 -18.02
C ASN A 177 38.58 -2.37 -18.90
N PRO A 178 39.00 -1.78 -20.01
CA PRO A 178 40.11 -2.32 -20.74
C PRO A 178 41.37 -2.13 -19.87
N THR A 179 41.80 -3.22 -19.26
CA THR A 179 43.09 -3.26 -18.55
C THR A 179 44.14 -2.95 -19.57
N SER A 180 44.82 -1.81 -19.39
CA SER A 180 46.00 -1.39 -20.09
C SER A 180 47.04 -2.52 -20.08
N GLY A 181 47.20 -3.17 -21.21
CA GLY A 181 48.37 -3.99 -21.48
C GLY A 181 49.56 -3.06 -21.76
N GLN A 182 50.57 -3.15 -20.99
CA GLN A 182 51.98 -3.00 -21.34
C GLN A 182 52.81 -3.89 -20.43
#